data_342cb650bb441b81628ca039f15f73bf
#
_entry.id   342cb650bb441b81628ca039f15f73bf
#
_cell.length_a   1.000
_cell.length_b   1.000
_cell.length_c   1.000
_cell.angle_alpha   90.00
_cell.angle_beta   90.00
_cell.angle_gamma   90.00
#
_symmetry.space_group_name_H-M   'P 1'
#
loop_
_entity.id
_entity.type
_entity.pdbx_description
1 polymer ?
#
loop_
_entity_poly.entity_id
_entity_poly.type
_entity_poly.pdbx_seq_one_letter_code
_entity_poly.pdbx_strand_id
1 'polypeptide(L)'
;MHIRQLLWKMLSGTLTGLRLRASDKEIIKLEKFVITGGKPLHGEVTISGAKNAAVGVLPATILAADVCVIENLPDISDVAVSLKILSVLGAQIKMINRNTYEIDTTHLNGTNVP
;
A
#
# COMPACT_ATOMS: atom_id res chain seq x y z
N MET A 1 22.48 -16.15 5.94
CA MET A 1 23.38 -15.49 4.96
C MET A 1 22.89 -14.06 4.79
N HIS A 2 23.70 -13.05 5.17
CA HIS A 2 23.24 -11.68 5.28
C HIS A 2 23.09 -11.01 3.91
N ILE A 3 21.93 -10.44 3.63
CA ILE A 3 21.57 -9.66 2.42
C ILE A 3 22.63 -8.59 2.06
N ARG A 4 23.31 -8.02 3.04
CA ARG A 4 24.40 -7.05 2.85
C ARG A 4 25.60 -7.59 2.07
N GLN A 5 25.93 -8.88 2.19
CA GLN A 5 27.06 -9.48 1.45
C GLN A 5 26.72 -9.76 -0.01
N LEU A 6 25.44 -10.01 -0.31
CA LEU A 6 24.97 -10.18 -1.70
C LEU A 6 25.02 -8.86 -2.47
N LEU A 7 24.60 -7.77 -1.85
CA LEU A 7 24.65 -6.42 -2.46
C LEU A 7 26.09 -5.98 -2.77
N TRP A 8 27.03 -6.26 -1.88
CA TRP A 8 28.45 -5.95 -2.10
C TRP A 8 29.05 -6.71 -3.28
N LYS A 9 28.71 -7.98 -3.45
CA LYS A 9 29.17 -8.81 -4.58
C LYS A 9 28.59 -8.38 -5.91
N MET A 10 27.36 -7.84 -5.92
CA MET A 10 26.74 -7.30 -7.14
C MET A 10 27.38 -5.97 -7.58
N LEU A 11 27.83 -5.14 -6.65
CA LEU A 11 28.46 -3.84 -6.91
C LEU A 11 29.93 -3.97 -7.33
N SER A 12 30.62 -5.03 -6.94
CA SER A 12 32.07 -5.23 -7.22
C SER A 12 32.38 -5.94 -8.55
N GLY A 13 31.38 -6.27 -9.36
CA GLY A 13 31.60 -6.83 -10.72
C GLY A 13 32.22 -8.25 -10.75
N THR A 14 32.36 -8.94 -9.62
CA THR A 14 33.03 -10.24 -9.50
C THR A 14 32.09 -11.45 -9.61
N LEU A 15 30.94 -11.30 -10.28
CA LEU A 15 30.03 -12.41 -10.59
C LEU A 15 30.18 -12.90 -12.03
N THR A 16 31.37 -13.39 -12.36
CA THR A 16 31.56 -14.25 -13.54
C THR A 16 31.21 -15.68 -13.13
N GLY A 17 30.03 -16.16 -13.55
CA GLY A 17 29.73 -17.60 -13.44
C GLY A 17 28.38 -18.01 -12.85
N LEU A 18 27.52 -17.10 -12.42
CA LEU A 18 26.18 -17.49 -11.97
C LEU A 18 25.22 -17.57 -13.15
N ARG A 19 25.06 -18.77 -13.71
CA ARG A 19 24.06 -19.08 -14.72
C ARG A 19 22.69 -19.19 -14.01
N LEU A 20 21.94 -18.09 -13.94
CA LEU A 20 20.57 -18.10 -13.43
C LEU A 20 19.71 -18.99 -14.33
N ARG A 21 19.01 -19.94 -13.73
CA ARG A 21 18.01 -20.77 -14.41
C ARG A 21 16.86 -19.89 -14.91
N ALA A 22 16.30 -20.25 -16.06
CA ALA A 22 15.20 -19.49 -16.70
C ALA A 22 13.91 -19.40 -15.86
N SER A 23 13.80 -20.21 -14.76
CA SER A 23 12.70 -20.17 -13.80
C SER A 23 12.81 -19.07 -12.75
N ASP A 24 14.00 -18.46 -12.56
CA ASP A 24 14.24 -17.44 -11.53
C ASP A 24 14.13 -16.01 -12.10
N LYS A 25 13.52 -15.87 -13.25
CA LYS A 25 13.11 -14.58 -13.79
C LYS A 25 11.84 -14.04 -13.11
N GLU A 26 11.80 -14.00 -11.79
CA GLU A 26 11.11 -12.90 -11.16
C GLU A 26 11.91 -11.65 -11.53
N ILE A 27 11.41 -10.97 -12.55
CA ILE A 27 11.93 -9.66 -12.95
C ILE A 27 11.73 -8.78 -11.74
N ILE A 28 12.77 -8.59 -10.94
CA ILE A 28 12.81 -7.52 -9.94
C ILE A 28 12.70 -6.24 -10.77
N LYS A 29 11.47 -5.75 -10.92
CA LYS A 29 11.20 -4.48 -11.56
C LYS A 29 11.75 -3.40 -10.62
N LEU A 30 13.01 -3.06 -10.81
CA LEU A 30 13.66 -1.97 -10.11
C LEU A 30 13.03 -0.68 -10.62
N GLU A 31 12.10 -0.13 -9.85
CA GLU A 31 11.58 1.20 -10.07
C GLU A 31 12.66 2.21 -9.67
N LYS A 32 12.97 3.13 -10.57
CA LYS A 32 13.91 4.22 -10.31
C LYS A 32 13.26 5.55 -10.64
N PHE A 33 13.49 6.53 -9.80
CA PHE A 33 13.14 7.91 -10.10
C PHE A 33 14.31 8.56 -10.82
N VAL A 34 14.04 9.17 -11.98
CA VAL A 34 15.00 10.03 -12.69
C VAL A 34 14.49 11.44 -12.55
N ILE A 35 15.24 12.28 -11.83
CA ILE A 35 14.85 13.66 -11.53
C ILE A 35 15.81 14.58 -12.24
N THR A 36 15.30 15.42 -13.16
CA THR A 36 16.03 16.48 -13.81
C THR A 36 15.54 17.80 -13.23
N GLY A 37 16.38 18.45 -12.44
CA GLY A 37 16.09 19.73 -11.82
C GLY A 37 16.43 20.94 -12.70
N GLY A 38 16.50 22.13 -12.11
CA GLY A 38 16.96 23.36 -12.75
C GLY A 38 15.85 24.28 -13.28
N LYS A 39 14.57 23.90 -13.12
CA LYS A 39 13.44 24.78 -13.45
C LYS A 39 12.62 25.05 -12.19
N PRO A 40 12.27 26.32 -11.88
CA PRO A 40 11.35 26.63 -10.80
C PRO A 40 9.98 26.03 -11.11
N LEU A 41 9.37 25.39 -10.10
CA LEU A 41 8.03 24.82 -10.19
C LEU A 41 7.03 25.87 -9.69
N HIS A 42 5.97 26.08 -10.49
CA HIS A 42 4.83 26.91 -10.13
C HIS A 42 3.56 26.07 -10.35
N GLY A 43 2.67 26.04 -9.37
CA GLY A 43 1.44 25.28 -9.47
C GLY A 43 0.77 25.09 -8.12
N GLU A 44 -0.45 24.56 -8.17
CA GLU A 44 -1.21 24.18 -6.99
C GLU A 44 -1.27 22.66 -6.88
N VAL A 45 -1.12 22.16 -5.67
CA VAL A 45 -1.17 20.71 -5.37
C VAL A 45 -2.25 20.48 -4.33
N THR A 46 -3.23 19.65 -4.65
CA THR A 46 -4.20 19.15 -3.68
C THR A 46 -3.57 18.04 -2.85
N ILE A 47 -3.46 18.27 -1.55
CA ILE A 47 -2.89 17.30 -0.62
C ILE A 47 -3.94 16.24 -0.29
N SER A 48 -3.60 14.97 -0.49
CA SER A 48 -4.41 13.83 -0.03
C SER A 48 -4.30 13.62 1.48
N GLY A 49 -5.24 12.85 2.03
CA GLY A 49 -5.20 12.45 3.44
C GLY A 49 -3.90 11.73 3.82
N ALA A 50 -3.54 11.82 5.10
CA ALA A 50 -2.31 11.24 5.62
C ALA A 50 -2.42 9.71 5.71
N LYS A 51 -1.42 8.98 5.20
CA LYS A 51 -1.33 7.52 5.26
C LYS A 51 -1.55 6.98 6.69
N ASN A 52 -0.81 7.51 7.65
CA ASN A 52 -0.85 7.01 9.03
C ASN A 52 -2.20 7.25 9.71
N ALA A 53 -2.89 8.34 9.37
CA ALA A 53 -4.24 8.60 9.84
C ALA A 53 -5.23 7.58 9.25
N ALA A 54 -5.15 7.31 7.95
CA ALA A 54 -6.01 6.34 7.28
C ALA A 54 -5.88 4.94 7.88
N VAL A 55 -4.64 4.47 8.11
CA VAL A 55 -4.37 3.15 8.71
C VAL A 55 -4.89 3.03 10.14
N GLY A 56 -5.00 4.12 10.89
CA GLY A 56 -5.60 4.15 12.22
C GLY A 56 -7.13 4.27 12.21
N VAL A 57 -7.68 5.12 11.34
CA VAL A 57 -9.12 5.39 11.29
C VAL A 57 -9.91 4.22 10.70
N LEU A 58 -9.39 3.55 9.66
CA LEU A 58 -10.08 2.44 9.03
C LEU A 58 -10.40 1.29 10.01
N PRO A 59 -9.45 0.72 10.77
CA PRO A 59 -9.80 -0.31 11.75
C PRO A 59 -10.64 0.24 12.92
N ALA A 60 -10.57 1.53 13.25
CA ALA A 60 -11.39 2.11 14.29
C ALA A 60 -12.90 2.11 13.96
N THR A 61 -13.28 2.00 12.68
CA THR A 61 -14.69 1.84 12.29
C THR A 61 -15.35 0.61 12.91
N ILE A 62 -14.57 -0.44 13.21
CA ILE A 62 -15.06 -1.65 13.89
C ILE A 62 -15.66 -1.32 15.26
N LEU A 63 -15.09 -0.33 15.96
CA LEU A 63 -15.54 0.08 17.30
C LEU A 63 -16.85 0.88 17.25
N ALA A 64 -17.18 1.47 16.12
CA ALA A 64 -18.43 2.23 15.95
C ALA A 64 -19.63 1.28 15.88
N ALA A 65 -19.47 0.07 15.33
CA ALA A 65 -20.53 -0.90 15.07
C ALA A 65 -21.74 -0.26 14.34
N ASP A 66 -21.45 0.61 13.39
CA ASP A 66 -22.42 1.43 12.64
C ASP A 66 -21.88 1.71 11.23
N VAL A 67 -22.65 2.45 10.44
CA VAL A 67 -22.23 2.92 9.13
C VAL A 67 -21.35 4.16 9.27
N CYS A 68 -20.11 4.07 8.81
CA CYS A 68 -19.15 5.17 8.82
C CYS A 68 -18.83 5.61 7.39
N VAL A 69 -18.83 6.92 7.15
CA VAL A 69 -18.32 7.50 5.89
C VAL A 69 -16.96 8.14 6.16
N ILE A 70 -15.93 7.62 5.49
CA ILE A 70 -14.56 8.12 5.61
C ILE A 70 -14.16 8.81 4.32
N GLU A 71 -13.87 10.09 4.43
CA GLU A 71 -13.49 10.95 3.31
C GLU A 71 -11.98 11.20 3.26
N ASN A 72 -11.51 11.64 2.10
CA ASN A 72 -10.12 12.03 1.86
C ASN A 72 -9.11 10.91 2.17
N LEU A 73 -9.46 9.65 1.93
CA LEU A 73 -8.53 8.54 2.02
C LEU A 73 -7.50 8.61 0.88
N PRO A 74 -6.20 8.44 1.16
CA PRO A 74 -5.19 8.39 0.12
C PRO A 74 -5.31 7.12 -0.72
N ASP A 75 -5.10 7.24 -2.03
CA ASP A 75 -5.09 6.10 -2.96
C ASP A 75 -3.73 5.37 -2.90
N ILE A 76 -3.56 4.54 -1.87
CA ILE A 76 -2.34 3.78 -1.59
C ILE A 76 -2.65 2.33 -1.23
N SER A 77 -1.65 1.46 -1.41
CA SER A 77 -1.78 0.01 -1.15
C SER A 77 -2.23 -0.32 0.27
N ASP A 78 -1.76 0.42 1.27
CA ASP A 78 -2.08 0.17 2.68
C ASP A 78 -3.57 0.39 2.98
N VAL A 79 -4.20 1.39 2.34
CA VAL A 79 -5.65 1.62 2.43
C VAL A 79 -6.41 0.47 1.77
N ALA A 80 -5.97 0.04 0.58
CA ALA A 80 -6.60 -1.08 -0.11
C ALA A 80 -6.52 -2.38 0.70
N VAL A 81 -5.38 -2.66 1.33
CA VAL A 81 -5.21 -3.82 2.23
C VAL A 81 -6.10 -3.71 3.45
N SER A 82 -6.17 -2.54 4.09
CA SER A 82 -7.04 -2.32 5.27
C SER A 82 -8.51 -2.53 4.93
N LEU A 83 -8.99 -2.00 3.81
CA LEU A 83 -10.36 -2.21 3.33
C LEU A 83 -10.63 -3.70 3.05
N LYS A 84 -9.67 -4.40 2.43
CA LYS A 84 -9.79 -5.84 2.19
C LYS A 84 -9.90 -6.63 3.50
N ILE A 85 -9.12 -6.29 4.52
CA ILE A 85 -9.20 -6.94 5.84
C ILE A 85 -10.57 -6.70 6.46
N LEU A 86 -11.08 -5.47 6.46
CA LEU A 86 -12.42 -5.14 6.96
C LEU A 86 -13.51 -5.94 6.24
N SER A 87 -13.41 -6.08 4.92
CA SER A 87 -14.34 -6.88 4.14
C SER A 87 -14.30 -8.38 4.52
N VAL A 88 -13.11 -8.94 4.78
CA VAL A 88 -12.95 -10.33 5.26
C VAL A 88 -13.57 -10.52 6.65
N LEU A 89 -13.51 -9.50 7.50
CA LEU A 89 -14.17 -9.51 8.81
C LEU A 89 -15.70 -9.38 8.74
N GLY A 90 -16.25 -9.14 7.55
CA GLY A 90 -17.69 -9.05 7.32
C GLY A 90 -18.23 -7.64 7.13
N ALA A 91 -17.37 -6.62 7.14
CA ALA A 91 -17.80 -5.25 6.86
C ALA A 91 -18.26 -5.10 5.39
N GLN A 92 -19.36 -4.40 5.19
CA GLN A 92 -19.80 -4.01 3.85
C GLN A 92 -19.16 -2.70 3.46
N ILE A 93 -18.44 -2.70 2.33
CA ILE A 93 -17.68 -1.54 1.87
C ILE A 93 -18.23 -1.08 0.53
N LYS A 94 -18.59 0.19 0.47
CA LYS A 94 -19.07 0.84 -0.74
C LYS A 94 -18.20 2.05 -1.05
N MET A 95 -17.61 2.07 -2.23
CA MET A 95 -16.87 3.22 -2.73
C MET A 95 -17.85 4.28 -3.26
N ILE A 96 -17.90 5.45 -2.63
CA ILE A 96 -18.70 6.58 -3.05
C ILE A 96 -17.99 7.35 -4.17
N ASN A 97 -16.69 7.59 -3.97
CA ASN A 97 -15.79 8.15 -4.97
C ASN A 97 -14.35 7.66 -4.72
N ARG A 98 -13.39 8.13 -5.52
CA ARG A 98 -11.99 7.65 -5.48
C ARG A 98 -11.33 7.71 -4.09
N ASN A 99 -11.74 8.66 -3.26
CA ASN A 99 -11.13 8.94 -1.95
C ASN A 99 -12.12 8.85 -0.78
N THR A 100 -13.36 8.38 -1.03
CA THR A 100 -14.43 8.31 -0.01
C THR A 100 -15.08 6.94 -0.03
N TYR A 101 -15.15 6.32 1.13
CA TYR A 101 -15.74 5.00 1.33
C TYR A 101 -16.78 5.03 2.44
N GLU A 102 -17.91 4.37 2.20
CA GLU A 102 -18.90 4.01 3.19
C GLU A 102 -18.58 2.61 3.70
N ILE A 103 -18.45 2.46 5.02
CA ILE A 103 -18.07 1.21 5.67
C ILE A 103 -19.12 0.89 6.73
N ASP A 104 -19.87 -0.17 6.50
CA ASP A 104 -20.86 -0.68 7.44
C ASP A 104 -20.26 -1.84 8.24
N THR A 105 -20.15 -1.65 9.54
CA THR A 105 -19.60 -2.62 10.50
C THR A 105 -20.64 -3.17 11.47
N THR A 106 -21.94 -2.96 11.20
CA THR A 106 -23.04 -3.42 12.06
C THR A 106 -23.10 -4.95 12.21
N HIS A 107 -22.65 -5.69 11.19
CA HIS A 107 -22.77 -7.15 11.13
C HIS A 107 -21.42 -7.83 10.87
N LEU A 108 -20.44 -7.58 11.72
CA LEU A 108 -19.15 -8.26 11.63
C LEU A 108 -19.29 -9.73 12.09
N ASN A 109 -18.89 -10.66 11.23
CA ASN A 109 -19.01 -12.10 11.45
C ASN A 109 -17.66 -12.83 11.49
N GLY A 110 -16.57 -12.12 11.23
CA GLY A 110 -15.25 -12.74 11.05
C GLY A 110 -14.35 -12.58 12.25
N THR A 111 -13.84 -13.69 12.77
CA THR A 111 -12.75 -13.71 13.76
C THR A 111 -11.42 -14.17 13.15
N ASN A 112 -11.42 -14.67 11.92
CA ASN A 112 -10.24 -15.15 11.22
C ASN A 112 -9.75 -14.09 10.22
N VAL A 113 -8.64 -13.47 10.56
CA VAL A 113 -7.90 -12.60 9.63
C VAL A 113 -6.89 -13.45 8.88
N PRO A 114 -6.77 -13.34 7.57
CA PRO A 114 -5.82 -14.09 6.75
C PRO A 114 -4.37 -13.74 7.05
#